data_7520b3bf4e06d41373c051aea7db54fa
#
_entry.id   7520b3bf4e06d41373c051aea7db54fa
#
_cell.length_a   1.000
_cell.length_b   1.000
_cell.length_c   1.000
_cell.angle_alpha   90.00
_cell.angle_beta   90.00
_cell.angle_gamma   90.00
#
_symmetry.space_group_name_H-M   'P 1'
#
loop_
_entity.id
_entity.type
_entity.pdbx_description
1 polymer ?
#
loop_
_entity_poly.entity_id
_entity_poly.type
_entity_poly.pdbx_seq_one_letter_code
_entity_poly.pdbx_strand_id
1 'polypeptide(L)'
;ELNRNLWHMRELLSLVGDADVALFPECCDLGWAADSAPEQAEPIPEGSTYQRIRDMAVDFDIGIIAGITEREGEHVYNSAVFISNTGELLGKHRKINLVPDVEDMYTSGTSVNVFDTKYGRIGIDICADNHMESIMIGEAMAKMGAKMILAPSSWAGRNGDPARGR
;
A
#
# COMPACT_ATOMS: atom_id res chain seq x y z
N GLU A 1 3.39 -4.92 17.59
CA GLU A 1 2.63 -5.16 16.34
C GLU A 1 3.55 -5.07 15.13
N LEU A 2 4.21 -3.93 14.88
CA LEU A 2 5.07 -3.68 13.73
C LEU A 2 6.09 -4.81 13.46
N ASN A 3 6.89 -5.17 14.46
CA ASN A 3 7.92 -6.21 14.30
C ASN A 3 7.34 -7.57 13.92
N ARG A 4 6.16 -7.92 14.45
CA ARG A 4 5.46 -9.16 14.13
C ARG A 4 4.95 -9.14 12.68
N ASN A 5 4.39 -8.01 12.25
CA ASN A 5 3.85 -7.86 10.90
C ASN A 5 4.98 -7.91 9.85
N LEU A 6 6.07 -7.19 10.07
CA LEU A 6 7.23 -7.26 9.17
C LEU A 6 7.89 -8.65 9.16
N TRP A 7 7.91 -9.36 10.29
CA TRP A 7 8.35 -10.74 10.32
C TRP A 7 7.44 -11.64 9.46
N HIS A 8 6.11 -11.52 9.58
CA HIS A 8 5.15 -12.24 8.75
C HIS A 8 5.30 -11.93 7.25
N MET A 9 5.54 -10.67 6.89
CA MET A 9 5.84 -10.31 5.50
C MET A 9 7.03 -11.10 4.96
N ARG A 10 8.12 -11.18 5.76
CA ARG A 10 9.32 -11.93 5.39
C ARG A 10 9.04 -13.44 5.26
N GLU A 11 8.26 -14.01 6.16
CA GLU A 11 7.85 -15.43 6.09
C GLU A 11 7.02 -15.69 4.81
N LEU A 12 6.07 -14.83 4.49
CA LEU A 12 5.27 -14.96 3.28
C LEU A 12 6.12 -14.87 2.01
N LEU A 13 7.10 -13.96 1.97
CA LEU A 13 8.02 -13.84 0.85
C LEU A 13 8.86 -15.11 0.66
N SER A 14 9.21 -15.83 1.73
CA SER A 14 9.93 -17.10 1.63
C SER A 14 9.11 -18.22 0.97
N LEU A 15 7.80 -18.08 0.89
CA LEU A 15 6.88 -19.04 0.28
C LEU A 15 6.51 -18.67 -1.16
N VAL A 16 6.84 -17.47 -1.60
CA VAL A 16 6.55 -16.98 -2.95
C VAL A 16 7.57 -17.61 -3.90
N GLY A 17 7.07 -18.35 -4.90
CA GLY A 17 7.93 -18.94 -5.94
C GLY A 17 8.43 -17.89 -6.96
N ASP A 18 8.25 -18.16 -8.24
CA ASP A 18 8.76 -17.35 -9.35
C ASP A 18 7.92 -16.07 -9.63
N ALA A 19 7.40 -15.42 -8.60
CA ALA A 19 6.63 -14.19 -8.78
C ALA A 19 7.55 -12.98 -8.96
N ASP A 20 7.17 -12.08 -9.86
CA ASP A 20 7.91 -10.83 -10.10
C ASP A 20 7.61 -9.75 -9.06
N VAL A 21 6.39 -9.75 -8.51
CA VAL A 21 5.91 -8.73 -7.57
C VAL A 21 5.03 -9.38 -6.49
N ALA A 22 5.27 -9.01 -5.25
CA ALA A 22 4.42 -9.31 -4.11
C ALA A 22 3.59 -8.08 -3.73
N LEU A 23 2.27 -8.26 -3.57
CA LEU A 23 1.35 -7.21 -3.12
C LEU A 23 0.90 -7.52 -1.69
N PHE A 24 1.27 -6.65 -0.76
CA PHE A 24 0.85 -6.70 0.63
C PHE A 24 -0.35 -5.79 0.90
N PRO A 25 -1.15 -6.09 1.93
CA PRO A 25 -2.34 -5.31 2.26
C PRO A 25 -2.09 -3.84 2.61
N GLU A 26 -3.17 -3.07 2.69
CA GLU A 26 -3.22 -1.73 3.27
C GLU A 26 -2.77 -1.75 4.74
N CYS A 27 -1.93 -0.77 5.13
CA CYS A 27 -1.37 -0.65 6.49
C CYS A 27 -0.83 -1.98 7.04
N CYS A 28 -0.12 -2.76 6.21
CA CYS A 28 0.40 -4.08 6.61
C CYS A 28 1.50 -3.98 7.68
N ASP A 29 2.00 -2.80 7.96
CA ASP A 29 2.95 -2.48 9.03
C ASP A 29 2.30 -2.44 10.42
N LEU A 30 1.35 -1.56 10.66
CA LEU A 30 0.71 -1.35 11.96
C LEU A 30 -0.66 -1.99 12.08
N GLY A 31 -1.32 -2.27 10.96
CA GLY A 31 -2.71 -2.65 10.84
C GLY A 31 -3.60 -1.47 10.48
N TRP A 32 -4.65 -1.74 9.70
CA TRP A 32 -5.59 -0.71 9.27
C TRP A 32 -6.29 -0.07 10.46
N ALA A 33 -6.31 1.27 10.48
CA ALA A 33 -6.90 2.09 11.54
C ALA A 33 -6.33 1.79 12.95
N ALA A 34 -5.05 1.45 13.04
CA ALA A 34 -4.40 1.25 14.33
C ALA A 34 -4.31 2.56 15.12
N ASP A 35 -4.78 2.58 16.37
CA ASP A 35 -4.71 3.76 17.25
C ASP A 35 -3.28 4.30 17.42
N SER A 36 -2.28 3.44 17.26
CA SER A 36 -0.86 3.79 17.36
C SER A 36 -0.28 4.41 16.09
N ALA A 37 -1.05 4.51 15.00
CA ALA A 37 -0.55 5.05 13.73
C ALA A 37 0.02 6.48 13.86
N PRO A 38 -0.63 7.42 14.57
CA PRO A 38 -0.08 8.77 14.72
C PRO A 38 1.26 8.85 15.43
N GLU A 39 1.57 7.86 16.28
CA GLU A 39 2.82 7.84 17.09
C GLU A 39 3.93 7.07 16.39
N GLN A 40 3.58 6.04 15.60
CA GLN A 40 4.54 5.13 14.98
C GLN A 40 4.78 5.38 13.50
N ALA A 41 4.02 6.31 12.88
CA ALA A 41 4.23 6.70 11.49
C ALA A 41 5.65 7.26 11.26
N GLU A 42 6.31 6.78 10.22
CA GLU A 42 7.66 7.19 9.84
C GLU A 42 7.69 7.80 8.43
N PRO A 43 8.70 8.63 8.11
CA PRO A 43 8.82 9.19 6.77
C PRO A 43 9.16 8.13 5.72
N ILE A 44 8.77 8.37 4.48
CA ILE A 44 9.13 7.57 3.32
C ILE A 44 9.99 8.43 2.39
N PRO A 45 11.20 7.98 2.03
CA PRO A 45 11.78 6.62 2.22
C PRO A 45 12.69 6.47 3.45
N GLU A 46 12.86 7.46 4.30
CA GLU A 46 13.90 7.50 5.35
C GLU A 46 13.58 6.62 6.56
N GLY A 47 12.30 6.32 6.80
CA GLY A 47 11.84 5.57 7.98
C GLY A 47 12.28 4.11 7.99
N SER A 48 12.45 3.59 9.22
CA SER A 48 12.95 2.22 9.43
C SER A 48 12.01 1.15 8.85
N THR A 49 10.71 1.39 8.89
CA THR A 49 9.69 0.50 8.32
C THR A 49 9.89 0.34 6.80
N TYR A 50 9.99 1.47 6.08
CA TYR A 50 10.26 1.45 4.64
C TYR A 50 11.60 0.76 4.34
N GLN A 51 12.65 1.09 5.07
CA GLN A 51 13.99 0.51 4.83
C GLN A 51 14.00 -1.01 5.00
N ARG A 52 13.28 -1.54 6.00
CA ARG A 52 13.16 -2.99 6.22
C ARG A 52 12.39 -3.67 5.08
N ILE A 53 11.34 -3.05 4.55
CA ILE A 53 10.59 -3.59 3.40
C ILE A 53 11.45 -3.53 2.14
N ARG A 54 12.21 -2.45 1.95
CA ARG A 54 13.19 -2.31 0.86
C ARG A 54 14.24 -3.43 0.92
N ASP A 55 14.78 -3.71 2.10
CA ASP A 55 15.77 -4.77 2.28
C ASP A 55 15.17 -6.15 1.97
N MET A 56 13.88 -6.39 2.31
CA MET A 56 13.17 -7.61 1.89
C MET A 56 13.05 -7.70 0.36
N ALA A 57 12.74 -6.60 -0.33
CA ALA A 57 12.65 -6.62 -1.79
C ALA A 57 13.98 -7.03 -2.45
N VAL A 58 15.10 -6.56 -1.90
CA VAL A 58 16.45 -6.92 -2.36
C VAL A 58 16.82 -8.36 -1.97
N ASP A 59 16.58 -8.76 -0.72
CA ASP A 59 16.93 -10.09 -0.20
C ASP A 59 16.21 -11.22 -0.96
N PHE A 60 14.95 -10.99 -1.35
CA PHE A 60 14.13 -11.98 -2.06
C PHE A 60 14.11 -11.78 -3.58
N ASP A 61 14.84 -10.79 -4.10
CA ASP A 61 14.89 -10.43 -5.54
C ASP A 61 13.51 -10.24 -6.16
N ILE A 62 12.57 -9.60 -5.42
CA ILE A 62 11.16 -9.44 -5.80
C ILE A 62 10.71 -7.99 -5.64
N GLY A 63 9.90 -7.48 -6.58
CA GLY A 63 9.23 -6.20 -6.39
C GLY A 63 8.20 -6.29 -5.27
N ILE A 64 8.13 -5.28 -4.40
CA ILE A 64 7.15 -5.25 -3.29
C ILE A 64 6.25 -4.02 -3.43
N ILE A 65 4.94 -4.26 -3.41
CA ILE A 65 3.94 -3.22 -3.16
C ILE A 65 3.37 -3.45 -1.76
N ALA A 66 3.43 -2.42 -0.92
CA ALA A 66 2.98 -2.51 0.47
C ALA A 66 2.23 -1.25 0.89
N GLY A 67 1.07 -1.42 1.53
CA GLY A 67 0.40 -0.35 2.26
C GLY A 67 1.06 -0.15 3.61
N ILE A 68 1.55 1.06 3.89
CA ILE A 68 2.24 1.41 5.14
C ILE A 68 1.81 2.79 5.64
N THR A 69 2.01 3.01 6.93
CA THR A 69 1.69 4.28 7.57
C THR A 69 2.83 5.27 7.40
N GLU A 70 2.56 6.43 6.78
CA GLU A 70 3.55 7.46 6.46
C GLU A 70 3.39 8.69 7.33
N ARG A 71 4.50 9.31 7.73
CA ARG A 71 4.54 10.65 8.32
C ARG A 71 5.23 11.64 7.38
N GLU A 72 4.61 12.80 7.19
CA GLU A 72 5.24 13.96 6.56
C GLU A 72 4.89 15.23 7.34
N GLY A 73 5.86 15.78 8.05
CA GLY A 73 5.63 16.89 8.97
C GLY A 73 4.63 16.52 10.06
N GLU A 74 3.59 17.32 10.20
CA GLU A 74 2.50 17.08 11.17
C GLU A 74 1.43 16.07 10.65
N HIS A 75 1.51 15.67 9.38
CA HIS A 75 0.51 14.83 8.74
C HIS A 75 0.88 13.36 8.79
N VAL A 76 -0.14 12.53 8.98
CA VAL A 76 -0.05 11.07 8.89
C VAL A 76 -0.90 10.62 7.69
N TYR A 77 -0.37 9.71 6.88
CA TYR A 77 -1.03 9.22 5.68
C TYR A 77 -1.11 7.69 5.69
N ASN A 78 -2.20 7.19 5.14
CA ASN A 78 -2.31 5.82 4.68
C ASN A 78 -1.71 5.77 3.27
N SER A 79 -0.53 5.17 3.13
CA SER A 79 0.28 5.22 1.91
C SER A 79 0.59 3.84 1.37
N ALA A 80 0.74 3.72 0.07
CA ALA A 80 1.26 2.54 -0.60
C ALA A 80 2.55 2.88 -1.34
N VAL A 81 3.54 2.02 -1.22
CA VAL A 81 4.84 2.12 -1.91
C VAL A 81 5.00 0.97 -2.88
N PHE A 82 5.67 1.22 -4.01
CA PHE A 82 6.18 0.19 -4.90
C PHE A 82 7.70 0.25 -4.90
N ILE A 83 8.33 -0.81 -4.44
CA ILE A 83 9.78 -0.94 -4.33
C ILE A 83 10.23 -2.01 -5.33
N SER A 84 11.25 -1.72 -6.14
CA SER A 84 11.83 -2.69 -7.07
C SER A 84 12.60 -3.78 -6.34
N ASN A 85 12.88 -4.88 -7.04
CA ASN A 85 13.80 -5.92 -6.56
C ASN A 85 15.26 -5.45 -6.34
N THR A 86 15.59 -4.24 -6.78
CA THR A 86 16.89 -3.60 -6.51
C THR A 86 16.82 -2.55 -5.39
N GLY A 87 15.65 -2.40 -4.74
CA GLY A 87 15.45 -1.47 -3.64
C GLY A 87 15.13 -0.02 -4.05
N GLU A 88 14.82 0.23 -5.32
CA GLU A 88 14.41 1.55 -5.80
C GLU A 88 12.94 1.80 -5.49
N LEU A 89 12.60 3.00 -4.99
CA LEU A 89 11.21 3.44 -4.85
C LEU A 89 10.65 3.82 -6.23
N LEU A 90 9.90 2.91 -6.85
CA LEU A 90 9.30 3.11 -8.17
C LEU A 90 8.07 4.01 -8.13
N GLY A 91 7.33 4.01 -7.02
CA GLY A 91 6.13 4.80 -6.87
C GLY A 91 5.61 4.86 -5.45
N LYS A 92 4.86 5.93 -5.17
CA LYS A 92 4.14 6.12 -3.91
C LYS A 92 2.77 6.73 -4.17
N HIS A 93 1.75 6.23 -3.50
CA HIS A 93 0.40 6.78 -3.51
C HIS A 93 -0.08 6.98 -2.07
N ARG A 94 -0.74 8.09 -1.78
CA ARG A 94 -1.44 8.38 -0.53
C ARG A 94 -2.93 8.22 -0.75
N LYS A 95 -3.59 7.45 0.08
CA LYS A 95 -5.04 7.22 0.00
C LYS A 95 -5.82 8.53 -0.06
N ILE A 96 -6.69 8.66 -1.05
CA ILE A 96 -7.49 9.86 -1.28
C ILE A 96 -8.82 9.76 -0.54
N ASN A 97 -9.49 8.62 -0.63
CA ASN A 97 -10.79 8.38 -0.03
C ASN A 97 -10.64 7.67 1.31
N LEU A 98 -10.60 8.45 2.38
CA LEU A 98 -10.57 7.95 3.75
C LEU A 98 -11.96 7.47 4.18
N VAL A 99 -12.01 6.43 5.00
CA VAL A 99 -13.26 5.92 5.59
C VAL A 99 -13.64 6.80 6.79
N PRO A 100 -14.75 7.56 6.74
CA PRO A 100 -15.17 8.44 7.82
C PRO A 100 -15.31 7.69 9.15
N ASP A 101 -15.06 8.38 10.25
CA ASP A 101 -15.14 7.90 11.63
C ASP A 101 -14.12 6.77 11.98
N VAL A 102 -13.38 6.24 10.99
CA VAL A 102 -12.41 5.16 11.18
C VAL A 102 -10.98 5.61 10.85
N GLU A 103 -10.81 6.41 9.82
CA GLU A 103 -9.52 6.87 9.33
C GLU A 103 -9.27 8.36 9.60
N ASP A 104 -9.94 8.94 10.60
CA ASP A 104 -9.85 10.38 10.93
C ASP A 104 -8.44 10.83 11.36
N MET A 105 -7.56 9.88 11.74
CA MET A 105 -6.16 10.17 12.05
C MET A 105 -5.32 10.41 10.80
N TYR A 106 -5.79 10.03 9.62
CA TYR A 106 -5.04 10.21 8.37
C TYR A 106 -5.43 11.50 7.64
N THR A 107 -4.47 12.03 6.92
CA THR A 107 -4.66 13.12 5.95
C THR A 107 -4.91 12.52 4.56
N SER A 108 -5.90 13.03 3.84
CA SER A 108 -6.19 12.59 2.47
C SER A 108 -5.05 12.93 1.51
N GLY A 109 -4.74 11.99 0.62
CA GLY A 109 -3.88 12.21 -0.54
C GLY A 109 -4.52 13.20 -1.54
N THR A 110 -3.69 13.84 -2.35
CA THR A 110 -4.13 14.92 -3.26
C THR A 110 -3.78 14.67 -4.72
N SER A 111 -3.21 13.50 -5.05
CA SER A 111 -2.74 13.21 -6.41
C SER A 111 -3.04 11.78 -6.83
N VAL A 112 -3.40 11.64 -8.11
CA VAL A 112 -3.50 10.35 -8.81
C VAL A 112 -2.28 10.23 -9.71
N ASN A 113 -1.52 9.14 -9.59
CA ASN A 113 -0.28 8.94 -10.31
C ASN A 113 -0.21 7.57 -10.97
N VAL A 114 0.57 7.49 -12.05
CA VAL A 114 0.99 6.24 -12.68
C VAL A 114 2.50 6.23 -12.79
N PHE A 115 3.09 5.05 -12.72
CA PHE A 115 4.53 4.87 -12.63
C PHE A 115 5.02 3.98 -13.76
N ASP A 116 6.07 4.40 -14.46
CA ASP A 116 6.72 3.58 -15.47
C ASP A 116 7.66 2.58 -14.79
N THR A 117 7.43 1.29 -15.02
CA THR A 117 8.19 0.20 -14.44
C THR A 117 8.60 -0.82 -15.52
N LYS A 118 9.50 -1.73 -15.18
CA LYS A 118 9.85 -2.85 -16.08
C LYS A 118 8.64 -3.76 -16.39
N TYR A 119 7.59 -3.70 -15.59
CA TYR A 119 6.34 -4.47 -15.77
C TYR A 119 5.28 -3.70 -16.58
N GLY A 120 5.61 -2.52 -17.08
CA GLY A 120 4.71 -1.59 -17.74
C GLY A 120 4.33 -0.40 -16.87
N ARG A 121 3.38 0.37 -17.34
CA ARG A 121 2.87 1.54 -16.60
C ARG A 121 1.81 1.09 -15.60
N ILE A 122 2.06 1.31 -14.31
CA ILE A 122 1.24 0.82 -13.20
C ILE A 122 0.63 2.00 -12.44
N GLY A 123 -0.67 1.91 -12.14
CA GLY A 123 -1.36 2.73 -11.15
C GLY A 123 -1.36 2.06 -9.79
N ILE A 124 -1.37 2.84 -8.73
CA ILE A 124 -1.56 2.37 -7.36
C ILE A 124 -2.70 3.18 -6.75
N ASP A 125 -3.68 2.50 -6.19
CA ASP A 125 -4.72 3.06 -5.35
C ASP A 125 -4.85 2.25 -4.06
N ILE A 126 -5.66 2.68 -3.09
CA ILE A 126 -5.75 2.01 -1.79
C ILE A 126 -7.22 1.82 -1.42
N CYS A 127 -7.67 0.57 -1.29
CA CYS A 127 -8.93 0.17 -0.68
C CYS A 127 -10.13 1.01 -1.16
N ALA A 128 -10.60 1.99 -0.37
CA ALA A 128 -11.74 2.85 -0.69
C ALA A 128 -11.54 3.74 -1.94
N ASP A 129 -10.33 3.88 -2.44
CA ASP A 129 -10.07 4.52 -3.74
C ASP A 129 -10.66 3.69 -4.90
N ASN A 130 -10.98 2.41 -4.67
CA ASN A 130 -11.62 1.48 -5.61
C ASN A 130 -13.12 1.31 -5.39
N HIS A 131 -13.77 2.10 -4.54
CA HIS A 131 -15.22 2.04 -4.41
C HIS A 131 -15.92 2.61 -5.64
N MET A 132 -17.20 2.26 -5.83
CA MET A 132 -17.99 2.74 -6.97
C MET A 132 -18.06 4.27 -7.02
N GLU A 133 -18.12 4.91 -5.86
CA GLU A 133 -18.13 6.38 -5.73
C GLU A 133 -16.79 7.00 -6.12
N SER A 134 -15.72 6.23 -6.14
CA SER A 134 -14.35 6.65 -6.42
C SER A 134 -13.82 6.14 -7.77
N ILE A 135 -14.66 5.52 -8.60
CA ILE A 135 -14.28 4.87 -9.85
C ILE A 135 -13.47 5.78 -10.79
N MET A 136 -13.66 7.10 -10.67
CA MET A 136 -12.94 8.10 -11.44
C MET A 136 -11.42 8.08 -11.20
N ILE A 137 -10.94 7.57 -10.06
CA ILE A 137 -9.51 7.42 -9.78
C ILE A 137 -8.91 6.39 -10.75
N GLY A 138 -9.51 5.19 -10.80
CA GLY A 138 -9.11 4.14 -11.73
C GLY A 138 -9.23 4.56 -13.20
N GLU A 139 -10.32 5.28 -13.56
CA GLU A 139 -10.49 5.83 -14.90
C GLU A 139 -9.40 6.85 -15.26
N ALA A 140 -9.01 7.72 -14.32
CA ALA A 140 -7.92 8.67 -14.50
C ALA A 140 -6.61 7.93 -14.76
N MET A 141 -6.26 6.93 -13.93
CA MET A 141 -5.07 6.11 -14.12
C MET A 141 -5.07 5.41 -15.49
N ALA A 142 -6.20 4.86 -15.90
CA ALA A 142 -6.35 4.24 -17.23
C ALA A 142 -6.10 5.24 -18.36
N LYS A 143 -6.66 6.44 -18.28
CA LYS A 143 -6.42 7.54 -19.25
C LYS A 143 -4.96 8.02 -19.23
N MET A 144 -4.29 7.97 -18.09
CA MET A 144 -2.85 8.23 -17.97
C MET A 144 -1.99 7.09 -18.52
N GLY A 145 -2.61 6.01 -18.99
CA GLY A 145 -1.97 4.90 -19.67
C GLY A 145 -1.58 3.72 -18.78
N ALA A 146 -2.10 3.65 -17.55
CA ALA A 146 -1.92 2.47 -16.71
C ALA A 146 -2.39 1.21 -17.43
N LYS A 147 -1.56 0.17 -17.40
CA LYS A 147 -1.87 -1.18 -17.92
C LYS A 147 -2.35 -2.11 -16.81
N MET A 148 -2.06 -1.75 -15.59
CA MET A 148 -2.44 -2.47 -14.38
C MET A 148 -2.65 -1.46 -13.26
N ILE A 149 -3.63 -1.71 -12.39
CA ILE A 149 -3.83 -0.99 -11.13
C ILE A 149 -3.68 -2.01 -10.02
N LEU A 150 -2.81 -1.71 -9.04
CA LEU A 150 -2.54 -2.57 -7.90
C LEU A 150 -3.03 -1.87 -6.63
N ALA A 151 -3.89 -2.56 -5.89
CA ALA A 151 -4.69 -1.98 -4.81
C ALA A 151 -4.45 -2.70 -3.46
N PRO A 152 -3.48 -2.27 -2.65
CA PRO A 152 -3.44 -2.67 -1.25
C PRO A 152 -4.77 -2.41 -0.57
N SER A 153 -5.37 -3.44 0.02
CA SER A 153 -6.68 -3.31 0.65
C SER A 153 -6.77 -4.13 1.93
N SER A 154 -7.50 -3.59 2.90
CA SER A 154 -7.83 -4.28 4.17
C SER A 154 -9.35 -4.39 4.28
N TRP A 155 -9.92 -5.35 3.57
CA TRP A 155 -11.36 -5.59 3.61
C TRP A 155 -11.72 -6.42 4.84
N ALA A 156 -12.30 -5.76 5.85
CA ALA A 156 -12.95 -6.46 6.95
C ALA A 156 -14.44 -6.57 6.66
N GLY A 157 -14.97 -7.76 6.48
CA GLY A 157 -16.39 -8.00 6.42
C GLY A 157 -16.89 -8.65 7.68
N ARG A 158 -18.09 -8.33 8.05
CA ARG A 158 -18.80 -9.04 9.11
C ARG A 158 -19.06 -10.48 8.68
N ASN A 159 -18.87 -11.45 9.59
CA ASN A 159 -19.28 -12.83 9.35
C ASN A 159 -20.76 -12.84 8.94
N GLY A 160 -21.07 -13.37 7.75
CA GLY A 160 -22.42 -13.43 7.22
C GLY A 160 -22.74 -12.43 6.11
N ASP A 161 -21.81 -11.59 5.66
CA ASP A 161 -22.02 -10.73 4.50
C ASP A 161 -21.94 -11.54 3.20
N PRO A 162 -23.05 -11.69 2.44
CA PRO A 162 -23.10 -12.49 1.22
C PRO A 162 -22.28 -11.90 0.05
N ALA A 163 -21.81 -10.65 0.14
CA ALA A 163 -20.98 -10.00 -0.88
C ALA A 163 -19.54 -10.53 -0.91
N ARG A 164 -19.15 -11.42 0.01
CA ARG A 164 -17.79 -11.90 0.21
C ARG A 164 -17.37 -13.13 -0.56
N GLY A 165 -18.12 -13.60 -1.45
CA GLY A 165 -17.83 -14.85 -2.16
C GLY A 165 -17.93 -14.76 -3.68
N ARG A 166 -17.80 -13.56 -4.27
CA ARG A 166 -17.88 -13.43 -5.73
C ARG A 166 -16.75 -12.62 -6.29
#